data_1a2339b0e96303bd10c3de1b0a1a05e9
#
_entry.id   1a2339b0e96303bd10c3de1b0a1a05e9
#
_cell.length_a   1.000
_cell.length_b   1.000
_cell.length_c   1.000
_cell.angle_alpha   90.00
_cell.angle_beta   90.00
_cell.angle_gamma   90.00
#
_symmetry.space_group_name_H-M   'P 1'
#
loop_
_entity.id
_entity.type
_entity.pdbx_description
1 polymer ?
#
loop_
_entity_poly.entity_id
_entity_poly.type
_entity_poly.pdbx_seq_one_letter_code
_entity_poly.pdbx_strand_id
1 'polypeptide(L)'
;MLFRSTEDAGLDQIHILRAYTVPVTVDGGVQEVVVTGGTVGDVLAEAGITLGPDDWIEPALDTPAQENTMVTIQRVRYEEYTQDEVIPTETQYVETSLFYRKQSKEQLIQQGSDGLCSVSYRETYVDGELTDTTETNRETVIEMVPTIIKQYDEQAPVSSFVGPEIVDGKPCEGIAATYTAQRSTG
;
A
#
# COMPACT_ATOMS: atom_id res chain seq x y z
N MET A 1 -4.77 -51.59 46.47
CA MET A 1 -3.44 -51.29 45.93
C MET A 1 -2.57 -50.95 47.12
N LEU A 2 -1.62 -51.86 47.49
CA LEU A 2 -0.78 -51.69 48.67
C LEU A 2 0.42 -50.81 48.31
N PHE A 3 0.46 -49.62 48.86
CA PHE A 3 1.67 -48.79 48.82
C PHE A 3 2.64 -49.36 49.86
N ARG A 4 3.74 -49.94 49.41
CA ARG A 4 4.89 -50.23 50.25
C ARG A 4 5.66 -48.91 50.48
N SER A 5 5.55 -48.38 51.66
CA SER A 5 6.48 -47.36 52.16
C SER A 5 7.85 -47.98 52.30
N THR A 6 8.79 -47.65 51.44
CA THR A 6 10.24 -47.84 51.74
C THR A 6 10.65 -46.66 52.62
N GLU A 7 10.92 -46.91 53.87
CA GLU A 7 11.56 -45.98 54.77
C GLU A 7 12.91 -45.62 54.15
N ASP A 8 13.04 -44.39 53.60
CA ASP A 8 14.24 -43.60 53.37
C ASP A 8 14.18 -42.70 52.08
N ALA A 9 13.01 -42.38 51.64
CA ALA A 9 12.85 -41.24 50.69
C ALA A 9 11.89 -40.28 51.37
N GLY A 10 12.42 -39.33 52.11
CA GLY A 10 11.66 -38.18 52.61
C GLY A 10 11.04 -37.44 51.40
N LEU A 11 9.77 -37.61 51.20
CA LEU A 11 9.00 -36.77 50.28
C LEU A 11 8.83 -35.42 50.95
N ASP A 12 9.80 -34.50 50.80
CA ASP A 12 9.77 -33.19 51.41
C ASP A 12 8.66 -32.31 50.85
N GLN A 13 8.16 -32.59 49.63
CA GLN A 13 7.10 -31.83 49.00
C GLN A 13 6.23 -32.69 48.07
N ILE A 14 4.93 -32.51 48.17
CA ILE A 14 3.96 -33.02 47.19
C ILE A 14 3.45 -31.83 46.39
N HIS A 15 3.82 -31.74 45.10
CA HIS A 15 3.24 -30.79 44.20
C HIS A 15 1.99 -31.34 43.55
N ILE A 16 0.85 -30.72 43.85
CA ILE A 16 -0.42 -31.07 43.24
C ILE A 16 -0.66 -30.09 42.10
N LEU A 17 -0.51 -30.56 40.87
CA LEU A 17 -0.88 -29.81 39.68
C LEU A 17 -2.37 -30.05 39.40
N ARG A 18 -3.15 -28.99 39.36
CA ARG A 18 -4.55 -29.05 38.96
C ARG A 18 -4.65 -28.64 37.48
N ALA A 19 -5.34 -29.46 36.72
CA ALA A 19 -5.69 -29.11 35.34
C ALA A 19 -6.78 -28.03 35.35
N TYR A 20 -6.65 -27.09 34.46
CA TYR A 20 -7.63 -26.05 34.15
C TYR A 20 -7.79 -25.90 32.64
N THR A 21 -8.90 -25.30 32.22
CA THR A 21 -9.24 -25.13 30.82
C THR A 21 -8.89 -23.70 30.37
N VAL A 22 -8.21 -23.58 29.25
CA VAL A 22 -7.88 -22.30 28.58
C VAL A 22 -8.63 -22.26 27.26
N PRO A 23 -9.58 -21.33 27.09
CA PRO A 23 -10.23 -21.12 25.81
C PRO A 23 -9.29 -20.42 24.84
N VAL A 24 -9.13 -20.98 23.63
CA VAL A 24 -8.36 -20.45 22.52
C VAL A 24 -9.31 -20.13 21.37
N THR A 25 -9.44 -18.86 21.04
CA THR A 25 -10.21 -18.38 19.90
C THR A 25 -9.31 -18.32 18.67
N VAL A 26 -9.66 -19.08 17.64
CA VAL A 26 -8.89 -19.14 16.39
C VAL A 26 -9.81 -19.58 15.24
N ASP A 27 -9.57 -19.08 14.03
CA ASP A 27 -10.29 -19.46 12.80
C ASP A 27 -11.84 -19.38 12.94
N GLY A 28 -12.33 -18.38 13.68
CA GLY A 28 -13.75 -18.16 13.93
C GLY A 28 -14.40 -19.11 14.93
N GLY A 29 -13.62 -19.99 15.60
CA GLY A 29 -14.06 -20.93 16.61
C GLY A 29 -13.38 -20.75 17.96
N VAL A 30 -13.91 -21.40 19.00
CA VAL A 30 -13.27 -21.49 20.32
C VAL A 30 -12.93 -22.93 20.59
N GLN A 31 -11.65 -23.19 20.86
CA GLN A 31 -11.16 -24.52 21.28
C GLN A 31 -10.80 -24.46 22.77
N GLU A 32 -11.35 -25.38 23.56
CA GLU A 32 -11.00 -25.50 24.96
C GLU A 32 -9.83 -26.47 25.15
N VAL A 33 -8.76 -25.97 25.73
CA VAL A 33 -7.50 -26.71 25.93
C VAL A 33 -7.26 -26.92 27.39
N VAL A 34 -7.08 -28.18 27.80
CA VAL A 34 -6.85 -28.56 29.20
C VAL A 34 -5.35 -28.64 29.46
N VAL A 35 -4.88 -27.84 30.38
CA VAL A 35 -3.44 -27.75 30.75
C VAL A 35 -3.29 -27.83 32.29
N THR A 36 -2.08 -28.14 32.73
CA THR A 36 -1.70 -28.15 34.16
C THR A 36 -0.76 -27.03 34.56
N GLY A 37 -0.43 -26.15 33.63
CA GLY A 37 0.51 -25.04 33.76
C GLY A 37 1.24 -24.77 32.46
N GLY A 38 2.22 -23.89 32.47
CA GLY A 38 3.01 -23.52 31.32
C GLY A 38 2.68 -22.12 30.82
N THR A 39 3.09 -21.84 29.60
CA THR A 39 2.88 -20.58 28.89
C THR A 39 1.75 -20.68 27.86
N VAL A 40 1.35 -19.56 27.28
CA VAL A 40 0.42 -19.54 26.16
C VAL A 40 0.96 -20.39 24.99
N GLY A 41 2.27 -20.36 24.74
CA GLY A 41 2.90 -21.21 23.73
C GLY A 41 2.72 -22.71 24.00
N ASP A 42 2.79 -23.14 25.26
CA ASP A 42 2.55 -24.55 25.64
C ASP A 42 1.07 -24.93 25.43
N VAL A 43 0.14 -24.00 25.70
CA VAL A 43 -1.30 -24.20 25.42
C VAL A 43 -1.53 -24.40 23.92
N LEU A 44 -0.89 -23.60 23.06
CA LEU A 44 -1.03 -23.76 21.62
C LEU A 44 -0.41 -25.07 21.11
N ALA A 45 0.72 -25.46 21.66
CA ALA A 45 1.35 -26.74 21.33
C ALA A 45 0.46 -27.94 21.68
N GLU A 46 -0.20 -27.91 22.86
CA GLU A 46 -1.15 -28.93 23.27
C GLU A 46 -2.42 -28.96 22.40
N ALA A 47 -2.86 -27.77 21.95
CA ALA A 47 -3.96 -27.61 21.01
C ALA A 47 -3.64 -28.04 19.57
N GLY A 48 -2.36 -28.23 19.25
CA GLY A 48 -1.90 -28.48 17.87
C GLY A 48 -2.02 -27.26 16.95
N ILE A 49 -2.09 -26.06 17.52
CA ILE A 49 -2.24 -24.81 16.77
C ILE A 49 -0.84 -24.27 16.41
N THR A 50 -0.61 -24.08 15.12
CA THR A 50 0.63 -23.47 14.60
C THR A 50 0.33 -22.04 14.18
N LEU A 51 1.18 -21.09 14.59
CA LEU A 51 1.10 -19.70 14.15
C LEU A 51 1.87 -19.51 12.85
N GLY A 52 1.31 -18.68 11.96
CA GLY A 52 2.02 -18.12 10.82
C GLY A 52 2.97 -16.99 11.27
N PRO A 53 3.86 -16.54 10.37
CA PRO A 53 4.85 -15.51 10.70
C PRO A 53 4.23 -14.15 11.01
N ASP A 54 3.06 -13.88 10.48
CA ASP A 54 2.36 -12.58 10.57
C ASP A 54 1.10 -12.66 11.45
N ASP A 55 0.79 -13.85 12.02
CA ASP A 55 -0.37 -14.01 12.88
C ASP A 55 -0.23 -13.21 14.16
N TRP A 56 -1.31 -12.58 14.55
CA TRP A 56 -1.36 -11.85 15.81
C TRP A 56 -1.96 -12.72 16.92
N ILE A 57 -1.36 -12.64 18.10
CA ILE A 57 -1.79 -13.40 19.28
C ILE A 57 -1.82 -12.53 20.52
N GLU A 58 -2.85 -12.69 21.32
CA GLU A 58 -3.00 -12.09 22.64
C GLU A 58 -3.56 -13.13 23.62
N PRO A 59 -2.92 -13.31 24.81
CA PRO A 59 -1.64 -12.74 25.26
C PRO A 59 -0.43 -13.33 24.51
N ALA A 60 0.77 -12.70 24.70
CA ALA A 60 1.99 -13.17 24.06
C ALA A 60 2.37 -14.61 24.47
N LEU A 61 3.12 -15.30 23.60
CA LEU A 61 3.46 -16.73 23.76
C LEU A 61 4.17 -17.08 25.07
N ASP A 62 4.95 -16.15 25.62
CA ASP A 62 5.71 -16.31 26.85
C ASP A 62 4.92 -15.99 28.13
N THR A 63 3.66 -15.54 27.96
CA THR A 63 2.78 -15.23 29.09
C THR A 63 2.39 -16.52 29.82
N PRO A 64 2.53 -16.58 31.17
CA PRO A 64 2.07 -17.72 31.93
C PRO A 64 0.55 -17.94 31.79
N ALA A 65 0.16 -19.13 31.37
CA ALA A 65 -1.25 -19.51 31.28
C ALA A 65 -1.82 -19.76 32.66
N GLN A 66 -3.02 -19.26 32.94
CA GLN A 66 -3.76 -19.36 34.18
C GLN A 66 -5.24 -19.76 33.88
N GLU A 67 -5.97 -20.16 34.89
CA GLU A 67 -7.37 -20.59 34.77
C GLU A 67 -8.29 -19.57 34.07
N ASN A 68 -7.95 -18.27 34.15
CA ASN A 68 -8.74 -17.21 33.54
C ASN A 68 -8.12 -16.65 32.24
N THR A 69 -7.04 -17.26 31.73
CA THR A 69 -6.39 -16.84 30.50
C THR A 69 -7.32 -17.16 29.33
N MET A 70 -7.57 -16.15 28.50
CA MET A 70 -8.23 -16.31 27.20
C MET A 70 -7.20 -16.01 26.12
N VAL A 71 -7.05 -16.90 25.17
CA VAL A 71 -6.11 -16.72 24.06
C VAL A 71 -6.90 -16.39 22.79
N THR A 72 -6.51 -15.33 22.12
CA THR A 72 -7.09 -14.93 20.84
C THR A 72 -6.00 -14.90 19.78
N ILE A 73 -6.27 -15.55 18.67
CA ILE A 73 -5.37 -15.59 17.51
C ILE A 73 -6.13 -15.02 16.32
N GLN A 74 -5.51 -14.06 15.64
CA GLN A 74 -5.98 -13.52 14.36
C GLN A 74 -5.02 -13.97 13.26
N ARG A 75 -5.56 -14.61 12.24
CA ARG A 75 -4.80 -15.03 11.06
C ARG A 75 -4.57 -13.85 10.15
N VAL A 76 -3.32 -13.50 9.93
CA VAL A 76 -2.95 -12.40 9.04
C VAL A 76 -2.30 -12.96 7.78
N ARG A 77 -2.80 -12.53 6.63
CA ARG A 77 -2.31 -12.93 5.31
C ARG A 77 -2.21 -11.71 4.40
N TYR A 78 -1.15 -11.65 3.63
CA TYR A 78 -0.94 -10.62 2.61
C TYR A 78 -1.05 -11.22 1.22
N GLU A 79 -1.71 -10.48 0.33
CA GLU A 79 -1.70 -10.75 -1.11
C GLU A 79 -1.16 -9.54 -1.84
N GLU A 80 -0.31 -9.78 -2.84
CA GLU A 80 0.24 -8.72 -3.66
C GLU A 80 -0.19 -8.94 -5.11
N TYR A 81 -0.63 -7.85 -5.75
CA TYR A 81 -0.92 -7.85 -7.17
C TYR A 81 -0.50 -6.54 -7.81
N THR A 82 -0.36 -6.57 -9.12
CA THR A 82 0.00 -5.39 -9.91
C THR A 82 -1.10 -5.13 -10.93
N GLN A 83 -1.50 -3.88 -11.06
CA GLN A 83 -2.53 -3.42 -11.98
C GLN A 83 -2.01 -2.24 -12.79
N ASP A 84 -2.32 -2.24 -14.08
CA ASP A 84 -2.03 -1.10 -14.93
C ASP A 84 -3.13 -0.05 -14.80
N GLU A 85 -2.73 1.20 -14.55
CA GLU A 85 -3.61 2.35 -14.44
C GLU A 85 -3.29 3.39 -15.50
N VAL A 86 -4.32 3.98 -16.06
CA VAL A 86 -4.19 5.05 -17.05
C VAL A 86 -3.90 6.37 -16.34
N ILE A 87 -2.86 7.07 -16.81
CA ILE A 87 -2.59 8.46 -16.43
C ILE A 87 -3.29 9.34 -17.47
N PRO A 88 -4.42 9.98 -17.13
CA PRO A 88 -5.18 10.74 -18.11
C PRO A 88 -4.37 11.95 -18.61
N THR A 89 -4.51 12.25 -19.90
CA THR A 89 -3.90 13.45 -20.48
C THR A 89 -4.49 14.71 -19.88
N GLU A 90 -3.63 15.69 -19.61
CA GLU A 90 -4.03 17.02 -19.15
C GLU A 90 -4.07 18.02 -20.30
N THR A 91 -4.97 18.99 -20.22
CA THR A 91 -5.02 20.10 -21.18
C THR A 91 -4.32 21.32 -20.59
N GLN A 92 -3.31 21.82 -21.29
CA GLN A 92 -2.57 23.03 -20.93
C GLN A 92 -2.92 24.14 -21.92
N TYR A 93 -3.20 25.33 -21.40
CA TYR A 93 -3.49 26.51 -22.21
C TYR A 93 -2.28 27.43 -22.21
N VAL A 94 -1.86 27.82 -23.42
CA VAL A 94 -0.79 28.81 -23.64
C VAL A 94 -1.43 30.09 -24.14
N GLU A 95 -1.44 31.10 -23.28
CA GLU A 95 -2.03 32.40 -23.60
C GLU A 95 -1.09 33.21 -24.49
N THR A 96 -1.66 33.91 -25.47
CA THR A 96 -0.94 34.78 -26.37
C THR A 96 -1.79 35.92 -26.90
N SER A 97 -1.21 37.12 -26.98
CA SER A 97 -1.85 38.23 -27.64
C SER A 97 -1.61 38.27 -29.18
N LEU A 98 -0.81 37.33 -29.69
CA LEU A 98 -0.50 37.21 -31.12
C LEU A 98 -1.27 36.04 -31.74
N PHE A 99 -2.41 36.36 -32.37
CA PHE A 99 -3.13 35.42 -33.25
C PHE A 99 -3.13 35.93 -34.66
N TYR A 100 -2.67 35.11 -35.59
CA TYR A 100 -2.73 35.44 -36.99
C TYR A 100 -4.15 35.25 -37.52
N ARG A 101 -4.82 36.38 -37.82
CA ARG A 101 -6.22 36.47 -38.24
C ARG A 101 -7.25 36.04 -37.17
N LYS A 102 -8.12 36.96 -36.84
CA LYS A 102 -9.23 36.92 -35.87
C LYS A 102 -10.26 35.78 -35.99
N GLN A 103 -9.91 34.61 -36.58
CA GLN A 103 -10.86 33.59 -36.95
C GLN A 103 -11.05 32.45 -35.94
N SER A 104 -10.08 32.20 -35.07
CA SER A 104 -10.28 31.30 -33.94
C SER A 104 -9.57 31.83 -32.71
N LYS A 105 -10.23 31.75 -31.57
CA LYS A 105 -9.65 32.16 -30.29
C LYS A 105 -8.80 31.04 -29.68
N GLU A 106 -8.79 29.87 -30.30
CA GLU A 106 -8.07 28.69 -29.83
C GLU A 106 -7.43 27.94 -31.00
N GLN A 107 -6.26 27.41 -30.79
CA GLN A 107 -5.53 26.61 -31.74
C GLN A 107 -4.87 25.42 -31.01
N LEU A 108 -5.16 24.21 -31.45
CA LEU A 108 -4.46 23.02 -30.99
C LEU A 108 -3.02 23.06 -31.48
N ILE A 109 -2.06 23.06 -30.55
CA ILE A 109 -0.62 23.02 -30.83
C ILE A 109 -0.11 21.59 -30.75
N GLN A 110 -0.54 20.85 -29.72
CA GLN A 110 -0.12 19.47 -29.47
C GLN A 110 -1.32 18.63 -29.07
N GLN A 111 -1.50 17.51 -29.75
CA GLN A 111 -2.45 16.49 -29.34
C GLN A 111 -1.84 15.69 -28.20
N GLY A 112 -2.52 15.64 -27.08
CA GLY A 112 -2.12 14.81 -25.94
C GLY A 112 -2.42 13.34 -26.13
N SER A 113 -1.80 12.53 -25.29
CA SER A 113 -2.09 11.11 -25.14
C SER A 113 -1.99 10.69 -23.69
N ASP A 114 -2.83 9.75 -23.30
CA ASP A 114 -2.78 9.18 -21.98
C ASP A 114 -1.47 8.42 -21.75
N GLY A 115 -0.98 8.48 -20.52
CA GLY A 115 0.11 7.66 -20.04
C GLY A 115 -0.39 6.36 -19.41
N LEU A 116 0.54 5.53 -18.98
CA LEU A 116 0.28 4.27 -18.28
C LEU A 116 1.25 4.14 -17.12
N CYS A 117 0.73 3.82 -15.95
CA CYS A 117 1.53 3.42 -14.81
C CYS A 117 1.17 2.01 -14.35
N SER A 118 2.16 1.29 -13.86
CA SER A 118 1.99 -0.01 -13.23
C SER A 118 2.02 0.19 -11.73
N VAL A 119 0.94 -0.18 -11.04
CA VAL A 119 0.74 0.06 -9.62
C VAL A 119 0.67 -1.28 -8.91
N SER A 120 1.52 -1.46 -7.91
CA SER A 120 1.52 -2.66 -7.06
C SER A 120 0.78 -2.37 -5.76
N TYR A 121 -0.12 -3.26 -5.43
CA TYR A 121 -0.95 -3.21 -4.23
C TYR A 121 -0.64 -4.38 -3.32
N ARG A 122 -0.74 -4.13 -2.02
CA ARG A 122 -0.75 -5.17 -0.98
C ARG A 122 -2.09 -5.13 -0.28
N GLU A 123 -2.79 -6.26 -0.32
CA GLU A 123 -4.00 -6.49 0.44
C GLU A 123 -3.68 -7.22 1.74
N THR A 124 -4.26 -6.75 2.84
CA THR A 124 -4.14 -7.37 4.16
C THR A 124 -5.45 -8.04 4.51
N TYR A 125 -5.40 -9.33 4.76
CA TYR A 125 -6.53 -10.12 5.22
C TYR A 125 -6.33 -10.50 6.67
N VAL A 126 -7.37 -10.29 7.48
CA VAL A 126 -7.43 -10.72 8.88
C VAL A 126 -8.60 -11.68 9.02
N ASP A 127 -8.34 -12.90 9.49
CA ASP A 127 -9.33 -13.98 9.61
C ASP A 127 -10.10 -14.26 8.30
N GLY A 128 -9.44 -14.00 7.16
CA GLY A 128 -10.00 -14.21 5.83
C GLY A 128 -10.80 -13.02 5.27
N GLU A 129 -11.00 -11.96 6.05
CA GLU A 129 -11.65 -10.74 5.60
C GLU A 129 -10.60 -9.71 5.15
N LEU A 130 -10.83 -9.04 4.01
CA LEU A 130 -10.01 -7.94 3.54
C LEU A 130 -10.19 -6.74 4.47
N THR A 131 -9.10 -6.33 5.14
CA THR A 131 -9.10 -5.21 6.09
C THR A 131 -8.43 -3.96 5.56
N ASP A 132 -7.43 -4.13 4.69
CA ASP A 132 -6.68 -3.00 4.15
C ASP A 132 -6.14 -3.30 2.75
N THR A 133 -6.03 -2.24 1.93
CA THR A 133 -5.37 -2.27 0.61
C THR A 133 -4.44 -1.09 0.52
N THR A 134 -3.15 -1.35 0.45
CA THR A 134 -2.09 -0.33 0.42
C THR A 134 -1.35 -0.36 -0.91
N GLU A 135 -1.16 0.80 -1.54
CA GLU A 135 -0.27 0.96 -2.67
C GLU A 135 1.18 0.84 -2.18
N THR A 136 1.95 -0.11 -2.74
CA THR A 136 3.34 -0.38 -2.34
C THR A 136 4.35 0.18 -3.32
N ASN A 137 3.99 0.24 -4.60
CA ASN A 137 4.87 0.79 -5.64
C ASN A 137 4.03 1.35 -6.79
N ARG A 138 4.55 2.42 -7.43
CA ARG A 138 3.98 3.01 -8.64
C ARG A 138 5.12 3.33 -9.61
N GLU A 139 5.07 2.75 -10.79
CA GLU A 139 6.06 2.94 -11.84
C GLU A 139 5.38 3.45 -13.11
N THR A 140 5.86 4.55 -13.66
CA THR A 140 5.37 5.07 -14.93
C THR A 140 5.98 4.25 -16.07
N VAL A 141 5.12 3.56 -16.81
CA VAL A 141 5.51 2.74 -17.98
C VAL A 141 5.51 3.57 -19.25
N ILE A 142 4.49 4.44 -19.39
CA ILE A 142 4.34 5.35 -20.51
C ILE A 142 4.03 6.73 -19.93
N GLU A 143 4.88 7.71 -20.24
CA GLU A 143 4.64 9.10 -19.85
C GLU A 143 3.41 9.65 -20.57
N MET A 144 2.54 10.36 -19.83
CA MET A 144 1.45 11.08 -20.47
C MET A 144 1.98 12.28 -21.27
N VAL A 145 1.35 12.58 -22.37
CA VAL A 145 1.62 13.75 -23.18
C VAL A 145 0.48 14.74 -23.02
N PRO A 146 0.71 15.99 -22.58
CA PRO A 146 -0.36 16.95 -22.41
C PRO A 146 -0.88 17.44 -23.77
N THR A 147 -2.18 17.72 -23.82
CA THR A 147 -2.78 18.48 -24.90
C THR A 147 -2.45 19.95 -24.71
N ILE A 148 -1.85 20.62 -25.70
CA ILE A 148 -1.50 22.03 -25.62
C ILE A 148 -2.39 22.82 -26.57
N ILE A 149 -3.16 23.75 -26.01
CA ILE A 149 -4.05 24.64 -26.74
C ILE A 149 -3.54 26.07 -26.57
N LYS A 150 -3.29 26.74 -27.70
CA LYS A 150 -2.97 28.15 -27.73
C LYS A 150 -4.27 28.94 -27.66
N GLN A 151 -4.39 29.82 -26.67
CA GLN A 151 -5.55 30.65 -26.43
C GLN A 151 -5.21 32.13 -26.57
N TYR A 152 -6.12 32.91 -27.18
CA TYR A 152 -5.95 34.36 -27.28
C TYR A 152 -6.32 35.05 -25.97
N ASP A 153 -5.36 35.80 -25.45
CA ASP A 153 -5.56 36.78 -24.37
C ASP A 153 -4.93 38.10 -24.77
N GLU A 154 -5.71 39.19 -24.78
CA GLU A 154 -5.27 40.52 -25.12
C GLU A 154 -4.19 41.06 -24.17
N GLN A 155 -4.17 40.60 -22.94
CA GLN A 155 -3.24 41.01 -21.89
C GLN A 155 -1.98 40.13 -21.81
N ALA A 156 -1.97 39.01 -22.50
CA ALA A 156 -0.84 38.11 -22.50
C ALA A 156 0.41 38.79 -23.08
N PRO A 157 1.61 38.56 -22.52
CA PRO A 157 2.84 39.10 -23.05
C PRO A 157 3.08 38.59 -24.47
N VAL A 158 3.57 39.49 -25.34
CA VAL A 158 3.90 39.20 -26.74
C VAL A 158 5.04 38.19 -26.86
N SER A 159 5.75 37.95 -25.77
CA SER A 159 6.92 37.09 -25.74
C SER A 159 6.62 35.68 -25.29
N SER A 160 7.22 34.78 -26.02
CA SER A 160 7.58 33.44 -25.69
C SER A 160 6.47 32.39 -25.69
N PHE A 161 6.35 31.81 -26.87
CA PHE A 161 6.08 30.40 -26.94
C PHE A 161 7.29 29.65 -26.31
N VAL A 162 7.11 29.14 -25.12
CA VAL A 162 8.03 28.15 -24.54
C VAL A 162 7.30 26.81 -24.61
N GLY A 163 7.23 26.26 -25.80
CA GLY A 163 6.91 24.85 -25.97
C GLY A 163 8.22 24.08 -26.14
N PRO A 164 8.30 22.82 -25.72
CA PRO A 164 9.44 22.00 -26.12
C PRO A 164 9.40 21.88 -27.65
N GLU A 165 10.37 22.47 -28.33
CA GLU A 165 10.55 22.23 -29.73
C GLU A 165 11.11 20.81 -29.90
N ILE A 166 10.28 19.89 -30.36
CA ILE A 166 10.71 18.52 -30.65
C ILE A 166 11.27 18.54 -32.07
N VAL A 167 12.57 18.63 -32.20
CA VAL A 167 13.29 18.40 -33.46
C VAL A 167 13.85 16.96 -33.39
N ASP A 168 13.45 16.12 -34.33
CA ASP A 168 13.89 14.71 -34.44
C ASP A 168 13.67 13.85 -33.16
N GLY A 169 12.54 14.06 -32.44
CA GLY A 169 12.22 13.26 -31.28
C GLY A 169 13.11 13.48 -30.05
N LYS A 170 13.88 14.55 -30.02
CA LYS A 170 14.69 14.95 -28.87
C LYS A 170 14.28 16.37 -28.41
N PRO A 171 14.11 16.58 -27.09
CA PRO A 171 13.88 17.89 -26.54
C PRO A 171 15.15 18.76 -26.82
N CYS A 172 14.98 19.84 -27.57
CA CYS A 172 16.02 20.84 -27.70
C CYS A 172 15.97 21.76 -26.48
N GLU A 173 16.97 21.71 -25.64
CA GLU A 173 17.18 22.70 -24.60
C GLU A 173 17.45 24.09 -25.25
N GLY A 174 16.47 24.97 -25.04
CA GLY A 174 16.65 26.40 -24.97
C GLY A 174 17.29 27.11 -26.18
N ILE A 175 16.51 27.32 -27.23
CA ILE A 175 16.75 28.50 -28.08
C ILE A 175 15.57 29.45 -27.87
N ALA A 176 15.73 30.45 -27.02
CA ALA A 176 14.85 31.59 -26.97
C ALA A 176 15.00 32.37 -28.27
N ALA A 177 14.13 32.15 -29.24
CA ALA A 177 14.06 33.00 -30.43
C ALA A 177 13.32 34.28 -30.02
N THR A 178 14.08 35.33 -29.71
CA THR A 178 13.55 36.69 -29.58
C THR A 178 13.26 37.22 -30.99
N TYR A 179 11.99 37.20 -31.39
CA TYR A 179 11.54 37.93 -32.56
C TYR A 179 11.37 39.41 -32.20
N THR A 180 12.29 40.24 -32.56
CA THR A 180 12.09 41.69 -32.62
C THR A 180 11.27 42.00 -33.88
N ALA A 181 9.96 42.27 -33.69
CA ALA A 181 9.16 42.81 -34.80
C ALA A 181 9.60 44.23 -35.10
N GLN A 182 10.39 44.43 -36.16
CA GLN A 182 10.59 45.75 -36.74
C GLN A 182 9.30 46.17 -37.42
N ARG A 183 8.58 47.15 -36.83
CA ARG A 183 7.57 47.89 -37.55
C ARG A 183 8.24 48.73 -38.63
N SER A 184 8.08 48.32 -39.87
CA SER A 184 8.34 49.21 -41.02
C SER A 184 7.18 50.18 -41.09
N THR A 185 7.44 51.46 -40.73
CA THR A 185 6.58 52.59 -41.05
C THR A 185 6.98 53.07 -42.45
N GLY A 186 6.16 52.74 -43.43
CA GLY A 186 6.13 53.33 -44.73
C GLY A 186 4.81 54.04 -44.95
#